data_f42120044453e919cc7af191b5ba9234
#
_entry.id   f42120044453e919cc7af191b5ba9234
#
_cell.length_a   1.000
_cell.length_b   1.000
_cell.length_c   1.000
_cell.angle_alpha   90.00
_cell.angle_beta   90.00
_cell.angle_gamma   90.00
#
_symmetry.space_group_name_H-M   'P 1'
#
loop_
_entity.id
_entity.type
_entity.pdbx_description
1 polymer ?
#
loop_
_entity_poly.entity_id
_entity_poly.type
_entity_poly.pdbx_seq_one_letter_code
_entity_poly.pdbx_strand_id
1 'polypeptide(L)'
;MPFEPQPMRKVTLFLASSSELKEDRDQFEIFIYRKCKAWFDQGVFLHLDIWEDFLDAMSAGGLQSEYNQAIKTCDIFVLLAFNKVGKYTAEEFGEAFGQFSEAQKPFIFTYFKTPHTTTNRNDLQSLWAFEDKLNELKHYKTEYRNIEGLREHFSNQLEKLAANGFIKVNPVDGTELEERQDRSGTSATVRGDNNKTYQDVQNSTITDSSKNYNIDKIDSARFE
;
A
#
# COMPACT_ATOMS: atom_id res chain seq x y z
N MET A 1 16.68 -25.23 21.67
CA MET A 1 15.95 -24.20 22.44
C MET A 1 14.52 -24.20 21.96
N PRO A 2 13.49 -24.12 22.83
CA PRO A 2 12.12 -23.99 22.37
C PRO A 2 11.97 -22.67 21.61
N PHE A 3 11.35 -22.73 20.45
CA PHE A 3 11.01 -21.56 19.64
C PHE A 3 9.91 -20.79 20.40
N GLU A 4 10.25 -19.68 21.03
CA GLU A 4 9.25 -18.77 21.57
C GLU A 4 8.63 -18.00 20.41
N PRO A 5 7.32 -18.12 20.14
CA PRO A 5 6.69 -17.38 19.07
C PRO A 5 6.79 -15.88 19.38
N GLN A 6 7.40 -15.13 18.49
CA GLN A 6 7.46 -13.68 18.57
C GLN A 6 6.03 -13.12 18.59
N PRO A 7 5.73 -12.14 19.45
CA PRO A 7 4.39 -11.55 19.50
C PRO A 7 4.07 -10.87 18.18
N MET A 8 3.05 -11.40 17.49
CA MET A 8 2.57 -10.84 16.23
C MET A 8 1.69 -9.60 16.49
N ARG A 9 2.00 -8.49 15.84
CA ARG A 9 1.21 -7.28 15.89
C ARG A 9 0.17 -7.27 14.76
N LYS A 10 -1.10 -7.29 15.10
CA LYS A 10 -2.18 -7.02 14.15
C LYS A 10 -2.28 -5.51 13.92
N VAL A 11 -2.28 -5.09 12.65
CA VAL A 11 -2.57 -3.72 12.19
C VAL A 11 -3.84 -3.80 11.35
N THR A 12 -4.89 -3.12 11.79
CA THR A 12 -6.19 -3.13 11.13
C THR A 12 -6.36 -1.93 10.22
N LEU A 13 -6.78 -2.21 8.98
CA LEU A 13 -7.09 -1.22 7.96
C LEU A 13 -8.59 -1.27 7.66
N PHE A 14 -9.22 -0.12 7.47
CA PHE A 14 -10.57 -0.02 6.94
C PHE A 14 -10.53 0.72 5.60
N LEU A 15 -11.15 0.14 4.56
CA LEU A 15 -11.21 0.74 3.22
C LEU A 15 -12.62 1.19 2.88
N ALA A 16 -12.82 2.50 2.87
CA ALA A 16 -14.04 3.17 2.40
C ALA A 16 -13.93 3.52 0.92
N SER A 17 -14.90 3.15 0.11
CA SER A 17 -14.94 3.55 -1.30
C SER A 17 -16.35 3.48 -1.87
N SER A 18 -16.62 4.24 -2.94
CA SER A 18 -17.86 4.11 -3.69
C SER A 18 -17.87 2.81 -4.53
N SER A 19 -19.09 2.33 -4.86
CA SER A 19 -19.29 1.10 -5.66
C SER A 19 -18.62 1.15 -7.04
N GLU A 20 -18.44 2.33 -7.61
CA GLU A 20 -17.77 2.53 -8.91
C GLU A 20 -16.29 2.17 -8.90
N LEU A 21 -15.66 2.07 -7.72
CA LEU A 21 -14.26 1.72 -7.53
C LEU A 21 -14.06 0.25 -7.12
N LYS A 22 -15.02 -0.62 -7.43
CA LYS A 22 -14.92 -2.05 -7.07
C LYS A 22 -13.62 -2.69 -7.55
N GLU A 23 -13.23 -2.45 -8.79
CA GLU A 23 -12.00 -3.02 -9.34
C GLU A 23 -10.75 -2.52 -8.60
N ASP A 24 -10.68 -1.22 -8.30
CA ASP A 24 -9.56 -0.65 -7.53
C ASP A 24 -9.53 -1.22 -6.11
N ARG A 25 -10.69 -1.43 -5.49
CA ARG A 25 -10.82 -2.03 -4.15
C ARG A 25 -10.33 -3.47 -4.14
N ASP A 26 -10.81 -4.31 -5.08
CA ASP A 26 -10.39 -5.72 -5.21
C ASP A 26 -8.86 -5.80 -5.40
N GLN A 27 -8.31 -4.93 -6.21
CA GLN A 27 -6.86 -4.87 -6.45
C GLN A 27 -6.07 -4.31 -5.26
N PHE A 28 -6.66 -3.40 -4.49
CA PHE A 28 -6.05 -2.90 -3.25
C PHE A 28 -6.03 -3.99 -2.17
N GLU A 29 -7.08 -4.77 -2.07
CA GLU A 29 -7.15 -5.93 -1.17
C GLU A 29 -6.03 -6.94 -1.48
N ILE A 30 -5.87 -7.34 -2.76
CA ILE A 30 -4.78 -8.23 -3.18
C ILE A 30 -3.41 -7.64 -2.81
N PHE A 31 -3.24 -6.34 -2.95
CA PHE A 31 -2.00 -5.66 -2.57
C PHE A 31 -1.74 -5.76 -1.06
N ILE A 32 -2.75 -5.51 -0.22
CA ILE A 32 -2.60 -5.61 1.24
C ILE A 32 -2.25 -7.04 1.66
N TYR A 33 -2.88 -8.06 1.08
CA TYR A 33 -2.53 -9.46 1.36
C TYR A 33 -1.08 -9.80 0.97
N ARG A 34 -0.60 -9.30 -0.17
CA ARG A 34 0.80 -9.48 -0.58
C ARG A 34 1.76 -8.78 0.37
N LYS A 35 1.42 -7.57 0.81
CA LYS A 35 2.20 -6.81 1.79
C LYS A 35 2.20 -7.50 3.15
N CYS A 36 1.04 -8.02 3.59
CA CYS A 36 0.91 -8.81 4.81
C CYS A 36 1.84 -10.02 4.77
N LYS A 37 1.86 -10.78 3.66
CA LYS A 37 2.77 -11.91 3.48
C LYS A 37 4.24 -11.51 3.60
N ALA A 38 4.62 -10.36 3.03
CA ALA A 38 5.99 -9.87 3.10
C ALA A 38 6.41 -9.43 4.52
N TRP A 39 5.45 -8.96 5.33
CA TRP A 39 5.70 -8.46 6.69
C TRP A 39 5.44 -9.50 7.79
N PHE A 40 4.86 -10.65 7.42
CA PHE A 40 4.52 -11.70 8.37
C PHE A 40 5.74 -12.20 9.16
N ASP A 41 6.84 -12.46 8.46
CA ASP A 41 8.09 -12.91 9.09
C ASP A 41 8.74 -11.82 9.96
N GLN A 42 8.29 -10.57 9.81
CA GLN A 42 8.69 -9.43 10.65
C GLN A 42 7.74 -9.22 11.84
N GLY A 43 6.83 -10.16 12.09
CA GLY A 43 5.89 -10.11 13.21
C GLY A 43 4.71 -9.15 13.01
N VAL A 44 4.37 -8.78 11.76
CA VAL A 44 3.24 -7.90 11.44
C VAL A 44 2.19 -8.62 10.61
N PHE A 45 0.94 -8.57 11.08
CA PHE A 45 -0.23 -9.04 10.37
C PHE A 45 -1.10 -7.85 9.97
N LEU A 46 -1.24 -7.61 8.65
CA LEU A 46 -2.15 -6.60 8.12
C LEU A 46 -3.53 -7.22 7.89
N HIS A 47 -4.54 -6.64 8.49
CA HIS A 47 -5.94 -7.04 8.35
C HIS A 47 -6.72 -5.91 7.69
N LEU A 48 -7.34 -6.17 6.56
CA LEU A 48 -8.16 -5.21 5.82
C LEU A 48 -9.63 -5.56 6.00
N ASP A 49 -10.41 -4.59 6.45
CA ASP A 49 -11.86 -4.63 6.47
C ASP A 49 -12.41 -3.82 5.28
N ILE A 50 -13.26 -4.43 4.48
CA ILE A 50 -14.02 -3.81 3.39
C ILE A 50 -15.51 -4.07 3.62
N TRP A 51 -16.38 -3.26 3.03
CA TRP A 51 -17.81 -3.38 3.28
C TRP A 51 -18.39 -4.75 2.88
N GLU A 52 -17.79 -5.43 1.92
CA GLU A 52 -18.17 -6.78 1.49
C GLU A 52 -17.95 -7.86 2.55
N ASP A 53 -17.12 -7.61 3.56
CA ASP A 53 -16.83 -8.57 4.63
C ASP A 53 -17.89 -8.60 5.71
N PHE A 54 -18.81 -7.62 5.71
CA PHE A 54 -19.85 -7.52 6.72
C PHE A 54 -21.12 -8.22 6.30
N LEU A 55 -21.82 -8.80 7.29
CA LEU A 55 -23.05 -9.55 7.04
C LEU A 55 -24.19 -8.61 6.59
N ASP A 56 -24.81 -8.92 5.45
CA ASP A 56 -26.04 -8.28 4.98
C ASP A 56 -27.29 -8.70 5.79
N ALA A 57 -27.10 -9.24 7.00
CA ALA A 57 -28.18 -9.70 7.85
C ALA A 57 -28.68 -8.57 8.75
N MET A 58 -29.99 -8.58 9.02
CA MET A 58 -30.57 -7.71 10.04
C MET A 58 -30.02 -8.09 11.41
N SER A 59 -29.11 -7.28 11.94
CA SER A 59 -28.59 -7.38 13.31
C SER A 59 -29.29 -6.40 14.25
N ALA A 60 -29.24 -6.67 15.56
CA ALA A 60 -29.88 -5.80 16.57
C ALA A 60 -29.34 -4.34 16.59
N GLY A 61 -28.10 -4.16 16.12
CA GLY A 61 -27.45 -2.85 15.98
C GLY A 61 -27.50 -2.24 14.58
N GLY A 62 -27.91 -3.03 13.59
CA GLY A 62 -27.83 -2.69 12.17
C GLY A 62 -26.40 -2.72 11.61
N LEU A 63 -26.30 -2.90 10.29
CA LEU A 63 -25.02 -2.99 9.54
C LEU A 63 -24.14 -1.75 9.78
N GLN A 64 -24.75 -0.57 9.83
CA GLN A 64 -24.02 0.69 10.06
C GLN A 64 -23.30 0.71 11.43
N SER A 65 -23.86 0.07 12.44
CA SER A 65 -23.22 -0.02 13.77
C SER A 65 -21.93 -0.86 13.72
N GLU A 66 -21.92 -1.93 12.95
CA GLU A 66 -20.74 -2.78 12.76
C GLU A 66 -19.63 -2.05 12.01
N TYR A 67 -19.98 -1.32 10.94
CA TYR A 67 -19.05 -0.45 10.22
C TYR A 67 -18.44 0.61 11.13
N ASN A 68 -19.28 1.34 11.87
CA ASN A 68 -18.79 2.37 12.76
C ASN A 68 -17.87 1.80 13.83
N GLN A 69 -18.14 0.60 14.32
CA GLN A 69 -17.25 -0.08 15.28
C GLN A 69 -15.91 -0.45 14.63
N ALA A 70 -15.91 -1.01 13.42
CA ALA A 70 -14.69 -1.33 12.68
C ALA A 70 -13.85 -0.07 12.43
N ILE A 71 -14.48 1.03 12.01
CA ILE A 71 -13.83 2.32 11.78
C ILE A 71 -13.19 2.86 13.08
N LYS A 72 -13.92 2.81 14.20
CA LYS A 72 -13.41 3.30 15.51
C LYS A 72 -12.22 2.50 16.03
N THR A 73 -12.12 1.24 15.66
CA THR A 73 -11.07 0.34 16.15
C THR A 73 -9.92 0.14 15.18
N CYS A 74 -10.04 0.59 13.92
CA CYS A 74 -8.96 0.44 12.96
C CYS A 74 -7.74 1.32 13.31
N ASP A 75 -6.57 0.88 12.87
CA ASP A 75 -5.32 1.64 13.00
C ASP A 75 -5.14 2.61 11.82
N ILE A 76 -5.64 2.24 10.64
CA ILE A 76 -5.50 2.99 9.40
C ILE A 76 -6.86 3.01 8.68
N PHE A 77 -7.31 4.19 8.30
CA PHE A 77 -8.49 4.40 7.49
C PHE A 77 -8.07 4.89 6.10
N VAL A 78 -8.53 4.22 5.05
CA VAL A 78 -8.25 4.57 3.66
C VAL A 78 -9.57 4.89 2.96
N LEU A 79 -9.66 6.03 2.30
CA LEU A 79 -10.80 6.41 1.48
C LEU A 79 -10.39 6.55 0.02
N LEU A 80 -11.14 5.89 -0.86
CA LEU A 80 -11.01 6.06 -2.31
C LEU A 80 -12.24 6.78 -2.85
N ALA A 81 -12.01 7.91 -3.54
CA ALA A 81 -13.04 8.68 -4.25
C ALA A 81 -12.72 8.76 -5.74
N PHE A 82 -13.76 8.86 -6.58
CA PHE A 82 -13.60 9.03 -8.01
C PHE A 82 -14.53 10.11 -8.56
N ASN A 83 -15.67 9.73 -9.14
CA ASN A 83 -16.59 10.69 -9.73
C ASN A 83 -17.54 11.31 -8.71
N LYS A 84 -17.70 10.68 -7.57
CA LYS A 84 -18.56 11.11 -6.46
C LYS A 84 -18.07 10.61 -5.13
N VAL A 85 -18.53 11.25 -4.07
CA VAL A 85 -18.45 10.70 -2.71
C VAL A 85 -19.87 10.39 -2.26
N GLY A 86 -20.18 9.10 -2.06
CA GLY A 86 -21.50 8.67 -1.60
C GLY A 86 -21.76 9.12 -0.16
N LYS A 87 -23.03 9.18 0.23
CA LYS A 87 -23.43 9.56 1.58
C LYS A 87 -22.74 8.69 2.64
N TYR A 88 -22.76 7.38 2.47
CA TYR A 88 -22.12 6.43 3.40
C TYR A 88 -20.61 6.64 3.50
N THR A 89 -19.93 6.80 2.37
CA THR A 89 -18.47 7.06 2.35
C THR A 89 -18.12 8.38 3.08
N ALA A 90 -18.98 9.40 2.96
CA ALA A 90 -18.80 10.66 3.68
C ALA A 90 -19.07 10.52 5.18
N GLU A 91 -20.04 9.69 5.58
CA GLU A 91 -20.33 9.34 6.99
C GLU A 91 -19.18 8.53 7.59
N GLU A 92 -18.67 7.51 6.91
CA GLU A 92 -17.51 6.70 7.31
C GLU A 92 -16.27 7.57 7.56
N PHE A 93 -16.00 8.52 6.66
CA PHE A 93 -14.95 9.51 6.88
C PHE A 93 -15.20 10.38 8.12
N GLY A 94 -16.45 10.79 8.33
CA GLY A 94 -16.84 11.57 9.51
C GLY A 94 -16.57 10.83 10.83
N GLU A 95 -16.90 9.54 10.90
CA GLU A 95 -16.60 8.68 12.04
C GLU A 95 -15.09 8.51 12.27
N ALA A 96 -14.33 8.22 11.20
CA ALA A 96 -12.88 8.09 11.28
C ALA A 96 -12.20 9.40 11.76
N PHE A 97 -12.66 10.55 11.23
CA PHE A 97 -12.13 11.84 11.62
C PHE A 97 -12.50 12.22 13.06
N GLY A 98 -13.74 11.91 13.49
CA GLY A 98 -14.16 12.10 14.87
C GLY A 98 -13.27 11.30 15.82
N GLN A 99 -13.06 10.02 15.55
CA GLN A 99 -12.18 9.17 16.32
C GLN A 99 -10.72 9.65 16.32
N PHE A 100 -10.21 10.10 15.16
CA PHE A 100 -8.87 10.69 15.08
C PHE A 100 -8.71 11.92 15.96
N SER A 101 -9.73 12.79 16.00
CA SER A 101 -9.71 14.01 16.81
C SER A 101 -9.66 13.73 18.31
N GLU A 102 -10.29 12.63 18.73
CA GLU A 102 -10.35 12.22 20.15
C GLU A 102 -9.11 11.40 20.58
N ALA A 103 -8.70 10.42 19.75
CA ALA A 103 -7.73 9.42 20.12
C ALA A 103 -6.42 9.46 19.30
N GLN A 104 -6.29 10.39 18.34
CA GLN A 104 -5.17 10.47 17.39
C GLN A 104 -5.02 9.20 16.52
N LYS A 105 -6.12 8.46 16.35
CA LYS A 105 -6.27 7.27 15.51
C LYS A 105 -7.68 7.25 14.93
N PRO A 106 -7.87 6.61 13.75
CA PRO A 106 -6.89 5.99 12.84
C PRO A 106 -6.02 7.02 12.11
N PHE A 107 -4.91 6.56 11.50
CA PHE A 107 -4.26 7.35 10.43
C PHE A 107 -5.17 7.38 9.21
N ILE A 108 -5.51 8.56 8.72
CA ILE A 108 -6.47 8.76 7.63
C ILE A 108 -5.73 9.09 6.33
N PHE A 109 -5.96 8.28 5.29
CA PHE A 109 -5.46 8.52 3.94
C PHE A 109 -6.64 8.67 2.98
N THR A 110 -6.67 9.77 2.21
CA THR A 110 -7.69 10.01 1.20
C THR A 110 -7.07 10.06 -0.19
N TYR A 111 -7.60 9.25 -1.09
CA TYR A 111 -7.14 9.10 -2.47
C TYR A 111 -8.26 9.44 -3.44
N PHE A 112 -7.95 10.27 -4.42
CA PHE A 112 -8.88 10.68 -5.46
C PHE A 112 -8.38 10.17 -6.82
N LYS A 113 -9.21 9.37 -7.49
CA LYS A 113 -8.89 8.86 -8.82
C LYS A 113 -9.12 9.95 -9.85
N THR A 114 -8.14 10.17 -10.72
CA THR A 114 -8.19 11.16 -11.80
C THR A 114 -7.80 10.54 -13.14
N PRO A 115 -8.27 11.10 -14.28
CA PRO A 115 -9.24 12.18 -14.41
C PRO A 115 -10.68 11.74 -14.08
N HIS A 116 -11.51 12.64 -13.56
CA HIS A 116 -12.93 12.38 -13.39
C HIS A 116 -13.61 12.20 -14.75
N THR A 117 -14.53 11.24 -14.83
CA THR A 117 -15.21 10.89 -16.09
C THR A 117 -16.70 11.21 -16.06
N THR A 118 -17.27 11.56 -14.90
CA THR A 118 -18.68 11.89 -14.79
C THR A 118 -18.98 13.27 -15.33
N THR A 119 -20.14 13.38 -16.01
CA THR A 119 -20.77 14.66 -16.38
C THR A 119 -22.00 14.95 -15.51
N ASN A 120 -22.32 14.06 -14.56
CA ASN A 120 -23.44 14.23 -13.66
C ASN A 120 -23.15 15.35 -12.65
N ARG A 121 -23.97 16.38 -12.67
CA ARG A 121 -23.80 17.55 -11.81
C ARG A 121 -23.85 17.19 -10.31
N ASN A 122 -24.75 16.29 -9.92
CA ASN A 122 -24.91 15.91 -8.51
C ASN A 122 -23.67 15.13 -8.00
N ASP A 123 -23.11 14.27 -8.86
CA ASP A 123 -21.89 13.53 -8.53
C ASP A 123 -20.71 14.51 -8.30
N LEU A 124 -20.52 15.45 -9.24
CA LEU A 124 -19.50 16.49 -9.11
C LEU A 124 -19.71 17.38 -7.88
N GLN A 125 -20.96 17.76 -7.59
CA GLN A 125 -21.26 18.55 -6.39
C GLN A 125 -20.91 17.79 -5.10
N SER A 126 -21.20 16.49 -5.04
CA SER A 126 -20.84 15.67 -3.87
C SER A 126 -19.32 15.58 -3.68
N LEU A 127 -18.59 15.45 -4.79
CA LEU A 127 -17.12 15.40 -4.80
C LEU A 127 -16.54 16.74 -4.29
N TRP A 128 -16.97 17.86 -4.88
CA TRP A 128 -16.48 19.19 -4.50
C TRP A 128 -16.82 19.54 -3.04
N ALA A 129 -18.03 19.24 -2.60
CA ALA A 129 -18.42 19.45 -1.20
C ALA A 129 -17.55 18.65 -0.23
N PHE A 130 -17.15 17.44 -0.63
CA PHE A 130 -16.24 16.64 0.17
C PHE A 130 -14.80 17.19 0.15
N GLU A 131 -14.32 17.67 -1.00
CA GLU A 131 -13.03 18.35 -1.11
C GLU A 131 -12.97 19.62 -0.25
N ASP A 132 -14.04 20.43 -0.26
CA ASP A 132 -14.16 21.61 0.59
C ASP A 132 -14.06 21.23 2.08
N LYS A 133 -14.75 20.16 2.48
CA LYS A 133 -14.65 19.62 3.85
C LYS A 133 -13.23 19.20 4.21
N LEU A 134 -12.51 18.52 3.32
CA LEU A 134 -11.11 18.16 3.56
C LEU A 134 -10.23 19.41 3.73
N ASN A 135 -10.44 20.42 2.90
CA ASN A 135 -9.71 21.69 2.98
C ASN A 135 -9.95 22.41 4.31
N GLU A 136 -11.21 22.48 4.78
CA GLU A 136 -11.58 23.05 6.09
C GLU A 136 -10.87 22.31 7.23
N LEU A 137 -10.77 20.99 7.13
CA LEU A 137 -10.10 20.14 8.10
C LEU A 137 -8.57 20.15 7.95
N LYS A 138 -8.03 20.87 6.95
CA LYS A 138 -6.60 20.90 6.59
C LYS A 138 -6.04 19.51 6.32
N HIS A 139 -6.89 18.61 5.81
CA HIS A 139 -6.50 17.26 5.44
C HIS A 139 -6.14 17.20 3.95
N TYR A 140 -4.96 16.66 3.65
CA TYR A 140 -4.47 16.58 2.27
C TYR A 140 -5.00 15.33 1.57
N LYS A 141 -5.57 15.51 0.36
CA LYS A 141 -5.89 14.41 -0.54
C LYS A 141 -4.68 14.05 -1.41
N THR A 142 -4.57 12.79 -1.77
CA THR A 142 -3.59 12.30 -2.76
C THR A 142 -4.35 11.92 -4.03
N GLU A 143 -3.88 12.37 -5.19
CA GLU A 143 -4.45 11.96 -6.47
C GLU A 143 -3.72 10.73 -7.03
N TYR A 144 -4.48 9.83 -7.66
CA TYR A 144 -3.92 8.69 -8.37
C TYR A 144 -4.64 8.48 -9.71
N ARG A 145 -3.94 7.92 -10.70
CA ARG A 145 -4.48 7.69 -12.05
C ARG A 145 -4.83 6.23 -12.30
N ASN A 146 -4.09 5.33 -11.70
CA ASN A 146 -4.21 3.88 -11.83
C ASN A 146 -3.87 3.21 -10.51
N ILE A 147 -4.21 1.94 -10.43
CA ILE A 147 -4.03 1.15 -9.20
C ILE A 147 -2.54 0.97 -8.83
N GLU A 148 -1.64 0.96 -9.81
CA GLU A 148 -0.20 0.84 -9.58
C GLU A 148 0.32 2.05 -8.80
N GLY A 149 -0.05 3.27 -9.22
CA GLY A 149 0.32 4.50 -8.52
C GLY A 149 -0.26 4.58 -7.10
N LEU A 150 -1.50 4.12 -6.92
CA LEU A 150 -2.11 4.01 -5.58
C LEU A 150 -1.30 3.05 -4.68
N ARG A 151 -0.99 1.86 -5.18
CA ARG A 151 -0.23 0.84 -4.44
C ARG A 151 1.16 1.31 -4.07
N GLU A 152 1.87 1.92 -5.02
CA GLU A 152 3.22 2.45 -4.79
C GLU A 152 3.18 3.53 -3.71
N HIS A 153 2.29 4.52 -3.86
CA HIS A 153 2.18 5.58 -2.86
C HIS A 153 1.82 5.03 -1.48
N PHE A 154 0.80 4.17 -1.39
CA PHE A 154 0.37 3.62 -0.11
C PHE A 154 1.42 2.69 0.52
N SER A 155 2.15 1.89 -0.30
CA SER A 155 3.29 1.11 0.17
C SER A 155 4.35 2.00 0.84
N ASN A 156 4.69 3.12 0.21
CA ASN A 156 5.63 4.09 0.78
C ASN A 156 5.12 4.71 2.08
N GLN A 157 3.80 4.93 2.21
CA GLN A 157 3.22 5.41 3.49
C GLN A 157 3.30 4.35 4.59
N LEU A 158 3.02 3.08 4.28
CA LEU A 158 3.18 1.99 5.24
C LEU A 158 4.63 1.86 5.73
N GLU A 159 5.62 1.96 4.83
CA GLU A 159 7.05 1.95 5.21
C GLU A 159 7.41 3.13 6.12
N LYS A 160 6.87 4.33 5.85
CA LYS A 160 7.06 5.49 6.74
C LYS A 160 6.44 5.25 8.11
N LEU A 161 5.24 4.64 8.19
CA LEU A 161 4.61 4.30 9.47
C LEU A 161 5.43 3.24 10.24
N ALA A 162 6.06 2.31 9.53
CA ALA A 162 6.98 1.35 10.13
C ALA A 162 8.26 2.05 10.63
N ALA A 163 8.88 2.89 9.82
CA ALA A 163 10.07 3.64 10.19
C ALA A 163 9.85 4.58 11.39
N ASN A 164 8.65 5.17 11.50
CA ASN A 164 8.27 6.01 12.64
C ASN A 164 7.86 5.21 13.89
N GLY A 165 7.92 3.87 13.83
CA GLY A 165 7.62 3.00 14.97
C GLY A 165 6.12 2.83 15.28
N PHE A 166 5.23 3.38 14.43
CA PHE A 166 3.80 3.13 14.55
C PHE A 166 3.48 1.66 14.21
N ILE A 167 4.02 1.15 13.12
CA ILE A 167 4.01 -0.28 12.80
C ILE A 167 5.37 -0.82 13.28
N LYS A 168 5.37 -1.56 14.39
CA LYS A 168 6.61 -2.16 14.90
C LYS A 168 6.90 -3.41 14.08
N VAL A 169 7.86 -3.33 13.19
CA VAL A 169 8.42 -4.46 12.45
C VAL A 169 9.65 -4.95 13.21
N ASN A 170 9.75 -6.26 13.41
CA ASN A 170 10.98 -6.85 13.94
C ASN A 170 12.04 -6.84 12.83
N PRO A 171 13.29 -6.44 13.11
CA PRO A 171 14.35 -6.59 12.14
C PRO A 171 14.48 -8.07 11.77
N VAL A 172 14.52 -8.37 10.48
CA VAL A 172 14.89 -9.70 10.00
C VAL A 172 16.35 -9.92 10.45
N ASP A 173 16.57 -10.92 11.28
CA ASP A 173 17.90 -11.20 11.82
C ASP A 173 18.83 -11.56 10.65
N GLY A 174 19.76 -10.66 10.31
CA GLY A 174 20.63 -10.79 9.15
C GLY A 174 21.60 -11.98 9.21
N THR A 175 21.67 -12.67 10.33
CA THR A 175 22.52 -13.84 10.54
C THR A 175 22.15 -15.05 9.68
N GLU A 176 20.86 -15.20 9.31
CA GLU A 176 20.45 -16.30 8.42
C GLU A 176 20.80 -16.06 6.94
N LEU A 177 21.02 -14.80 6.52
CA LEU A 177 21.39 -14.49 5.14
C LEU A 177 22.88 -14.72 4.88
N GLU A 178 23.75 -14.53 5.89
CA GLU A 178 25.18 -14.81 5.78
C GLU A 178 25.46 -16.33 5.72
N GLU A 179 24.72 -17.17 6.48
CA GLU A 179 24.87 -18.62 6.42
C GLU A 179 24.34 -19.23 5.09
N ARG A 180 23.38 -18.58 4.43
CA ARG A 180 22.91 -19.04 3.11
C ARG A 180 23.82 -18.61 1.97
N GLN A 181 24.54 -17.50 2.08
CA GLN A 181 25.54 -17.09 1.10
C GLN A 181 26.78 -17.99 1.12
N ASP A 182 27.18 -18.48 2.30
CA ASP A 182 28.35 -19.35 2.42
C ASP A 182 28.11 -20.80 1.99
N ARG A 183 26.81 -21.24 1.87
CA ARG A 183 26.45 -22.56 1.33
C ARG A 183 26.16 -22.60 -0.17
N SER A 184 26.10 -21.47 -0.85
CA SER A 184 25.92 -21.40 -2.30
C SER A 184 27.21 -21.14 -3.08
N GLY A 185 28.35 -21.35 -2.46
CA GLY A 185 29.68 -21.32 -3.08
C GLY A 185 29.94 -22.48 -4.07
N THR A 186 28.99 -22.78 -4.94
CA THR A 186 29.22 -23.59 -6.13
C THR A 186 29.49 -22.62 -7.27
N SER A 187 30.77 -22.29 -7.49
CA SER A 187 31.19 -21.64 -8.71
C SER A 187 30.98 -22.62 -9.87
N ALA A 188 29.85 -22.48 -10.56
CA ALA A 188 29.65 -23.19 -11.83
C ALA A 188 30.49 -22.49 -12.90
N THR A 189 31.66 -23.04 -13.21
CA THR A 189 32.43 -22.63 -14.38
C THR A 189 31.84 -23.30 -15.60
N VAL A 190 30.98 -22.58 -16.31
CA VAL A 190 30.48 -23.02 -17.61
C VAL A 190 31.51 -22.62 -18.66
N ARG A 191 32.27 -23.58 -19.18
CA ARG A 191 33.11 -23.45 -20.39
C ARG A 191 32.23 -23.73 -21.60
N GLY A 192 31.86 -22.70 -22.31
CA GLY A 192 31.21 -22.80 -23.62
C GLY A 192 31.53 -21.55 -24.40
N ASP A 193 31.92 -21.72 -25.66
CA ASP A 193 32.17 -20.62 -26.59
C ASP A 193 30.86 -19.83 -26.78
N ASN A 194 30.87 -18.55 -26.43
CA ASN A 194 29.79 -17.55 -26.55
C ASN A 194 28.80 -17.33 -25.37
N ASN A 195 29.09 -17.74 -24.14
CA ASN A 195 28.28 -17.34 -22.99
C ASN A 195 28.90 -16.16 -22.23
N LYS A 196 28.16 -15.05 -22.10
CA LYS A 196 28.50 -13.88 -21.29
C LYS A 196 27.84 -13.99 -19.92
N THR A 197 28.64 -14.01 -18.86
CA THR A 197 28.12 -13.99 -17.47
C THR A 197 28.14 -12.56 -16.94
N TYR A 198 27.03 -12.07 -16.49
CA TYR A 198 26.92 -10.76 -15.83
C TYR A 198 26.92 -10.96 -14.32
N GLN A 199 27.92 -10.43 -13.66
CA GLN A 199 27.96 -10.32 -12.20
C GLN A 199 28.00 -8.84 -11.83
N ASP A 200 27.01 -8.44 -11.06
CA ASP A 200 26.87 -7.15 -10.41
C ASP A 200 26.79 -5.93 -11.33
N VAL A 201 25.65 -5.22 -11.30
CA VAL A 201 25.29 -4.11 -12.21
C VAL A 201 25.70 -2.74 -11.67
N GLN A 202 26.32 -2.65 -10.50
CA GLN A 202 26.85 -1.40 -9.98
C GLN A 202 28.36 -1.32 -10.19
N ASN A 203 28.79 -0.47 -11.12
CA ASN A 203 30.19 -0.18 -11.48
C ASN A 203 30.93 -1.28 -12.29
N SER A 204 30.26 -1.93 -13.23
CA SER A 204 30.91 -2.95 -14.06
C SER A 204 31.31 -2.39 -15.43
N THR A 205 32.58 -2.55 -15.76
CA THR A 205 33.08 -2.38 -17.14
C THR A 205 32.85 -3.69 -17.90
N ILE A 206 32.06 -3.63 -18.97
CA ILE A 206 31.87 -4.81 -19.85
C ILE A 206 33.05 -4.85 -20.80
N THR A 207 33.89 -5.85 -20.66
CA THR A 207 35.00 -6.11 -21.60
C THR A 207 34.59 -7.18 -22.60
N ASP A 208 34.36 -6.79 -23.84
CA ASP A 208 34.33 -7.70 -24.99
C ASP A 208 35.72 -7.77 -25.59
N SER A 209 36.14 -8.94 -26.01
CA SER A 209 37.48 -9.15 -26.63
C SER A 209 37.72 -8.29 -27.86
N SER A 210 36.72 -7.59 -28.37
CA SER A 210 36.80 -6.72 -29.55
C SER A 210 36.48 -5.22 -29.29
N LYS A 211 35.84 -4.83 -28.16
CA LYS A 211 35.49 -3.40 -27.88
C LYS A 211 35.25 -3.17 -26.38
N ASN A 212 35.79 -2.05 -25.85
CA ASN A 212 35.48 -1.52 -24.53
C ASN A 212 34.33 -0.52 -24.65
N TYR A 213 33.24 -0.72 -23.88
CA TYR A 213 32.17 0.24 -23.75
C TYR A 213 32.14 0.80 -22.33
N ASN A 214 32.16 2.13 -22.24
CA ASN A 214 32.01 2.85 -20.96
C ASN A 214 30.55 3.24 -20.79
N ILE A 215 29.90 2.75 -19.73
CA ILE A 215 28.44 2.90 -19.48
C ILE A 215 28.07 4.37 -19.15
N ASP A 216 29.02 5.18 -18.72
CA ASP A 216 28.76 6.61 -18.39
C ASP A 216 28.33 7.49 -19.58
N LYS A 217 28.25 6.94 -20.81
CA LYS A 217 27.84 7.66 -22.02
C LYS A 217 26.44 7.28 -22.55
N ILE A 218 25.67 6.46 -21.86
CA ILE A 218 24.35 5.99 -22.36
C ILE A 218 23.22 6.97 -22.04
N ASP A 219 23.38 7.90 -21.10
CA ASP A 219 22.35 8.88 -20.72
C ASP A 219 22.06 9.99 -21.75
N SER A 220 22.71 9.99 -22.90
CA SER A 220 22.51 11.03 -23.91
C SER A 220 22.02 10.54 -25.29
N ALA A 221 21.64 9.30 -25.45
CA ALA A 221 21.04 8.81 -26.70
C ALA A 221 19.53 9.14 -26.72
N ARG A 222 19.17 10.24 -27.37
CA ARG A 222 17.79 10.48 -27.82
C ARG A 222 17.48 9.50 -28.95
N PHE A 223 16.40 8.73 -28.79
CA PHE A 223 15.78 8.04 -29.91
C PHE A 223 15.00 9.09 -30.73
N GLU A 224 15.36 9.26 -31.97
CA GLU A 224 14.53 9.85 -33.01
C GLU A 224 13.53 8.81 -33.53
#